data_48792341ab92e66d5b6052db3e7d7319
#
_entry.id   48792341ab92e66d5b6052db3e7d7319
#
_cell.length_a   1.000
_cell.length_b   1.000
_cell.length_c   1.000
_cell.angle_alpha   90.00
_cell.angle_beta   90.00
_cell.angle_gamma   90.00
#
_symmetry.space_group_name_H-M   'P 1'
#
loop_
_entity.id
_entity.type
_entity.pdbx_description
1 polymer ?
#
loop_
_entity_poly.entity_id
_entity_poly.type
_entity_poly.pdbx_seq_one_letter_code
_entity_poly.pdbx_strand_id
1 'polypeptide(L)'
;MRRLHERTYCTNKITMRSFLILLFSVCIFFSCNNASNKKTSDNEVNDSLNIVRYAEKFKIYPYFSGYKLVIDDLNPSKTNVFYIFNKEEKIPEEIVNEQIIRIPIESAIAFSSTQWSVFQKLGEIDKVRGVLESNYSRNEELLRLVSEGKIKDVGTSTSVNTEKVIHLQADLILYTPYPTVDYSHLEELCNSTMVPFPDYLESHPLGRAEWMKVVGLLCGKEKETTEWFDNVEERYNKLSVICSKENDKPTVFSDLPFENQWYVPGGDSYIAKIFSDAGGDYIWKDNKSTGSLHIDAESVLLKAQNADYWRVINSYDTPFTYENLAKENDLYPLFKAFKEKQLLVCNVRECGYFEQSQYEPDILLADFIYHFHPELLTNEWENYTPKYFKRLIK
;
A
#
# COMPACT_ATOMS: atom_id res chain seq x y z
N MET A 1 -51.91 41.82 12.34
CA MET A 1 -52.81 41.09 13.27
C MET A 1 -51.93 40.19 14.09
N ARG A 2 -51.63 40.57 15.33
CA ARG A 2 -52.14 40.03 16.63
C ARG A 2 -51.74 38.55 16.80
N ARG A 3 -51.11 38.08 17.89
CA ARG A 3 -50.68 38.52 19.24
C ARG A 3 -49.76 37.42 19.74
N LEU A 4 -48.56 37.63 20.28
CA LEU A 4 -48.20 37.79 21.68
C LEU A 4 -48.95 36.89 22.66
N HIS A 5 -48.25 35.98 23.33
CA HIS A 5 -48.34 35.88 24.76
C HIS A 5 -47.08 35.25 25.38
N GLU A 6 -46.49 36.03 26.23
CA GLU A 6 -45.48 35.71 27.25
C GLU A 6 -46.11 34.94 28.42
N ARG A 7 -45.29 34.33 29.22
CA ARG A 7 -45.19 34.32 30.71
C ARG A 7 -44.68 32.96 31.20
N THR A 8 -43.97 32.78 32.24
CA THR A 8 -43.17 33.59 33.18
C THR A 8 -42.50 32.60 34.14
N TYR A 9 -41.30 32.92 34.55
CA TYR A 9 -40.54 32.54 35.73
C TYR A 9 -41.20 31.70 36.83
N CYS A 10 -40.45 30.73 37.39
CA CYS A 10 -40.29 30.69 38.85
C CYS A 10 -38.96 30.04 39.27
N THR A 11 -38.14 30.83 39.87
CA THR A 11 -36.95 30.52 40.65
C THR A 11 -37.34 29.91 41.99
N ASN A 12 -36.57 28.95 42.51
CA ASN A 12 -36.29 28.90 43.94
C ASN A 12 -34.92 28.28 44.25
N LYS A 13 -34.09 29.12 44.84
CA LYS A 13 -32.87 28.78 45.61
C LYS A 13 -33.31 28.37 47.03
N ILE A 14 -32.61 27.44 47.66
CA ILE A 14 -32.26 27.37 49.11
C ILE A 14 -31.19 26.29 49.26
N THR A 15 -29.95 26.64 49.45
CA THR A 15 -29.00 26.74 50.58
C THR A 15 -28.93 25.51 51.51
N MET A 16 -27.83 24.82 51.50
CA MET A 16 -26.64 24.89 52.36
C MET A 16 -26.70 24.14 53.70
N ARG A 17 -25.63 23.41 53.94
CA ARG A 17 -24.94 23.02 55.20
C ARG A 17 -25.13 21.62 55.78
N SER A 18 -24.06 20.89 55.66
CA SER A 18 -23.15 20.35 56.73
C SER A 18 -23.69 19.23 57.63
N PHE A 19 -23.00 18.10 57.72
CA PHE A 19 -22.15 17.69 58.82
C PHE A 19 -21.67 16.22 58.65
N LEU A 20 -20.44 16.05 58.96
CA LEU A 20 -19.60 14.86 59.25
C LEU A 20 -20.32 13.77 60.09
N ILE A 21 -19.90 12.52 59.95
CA ILE A 21 -19.19 11.67 60.93
C ILE A 21 -19.31 10.18 60.53
N LEU A 22 -18.15 9.59 60.30
CA LEU A 22 -17.65 8.25 60.62
C LEU A 22 -18.63 7.22 61.21
N LEU A 23 -18.64 6.00 60.67
CA LEU A 23 -18.33 4.79 61.44
C LEU A 23 -18.09 3.56 60.55
N PHE A 24 -17.03 2.87 60.87
CA PHE A 24 -16.58 1.53 60.42
C PHE A 24 -17.68 0.50 60.64
N SER A 25 -17.93 -0.36 59.65
CA SER A 25 -18.41 -1.71 59.91
C SER A 25 -18.01 -2.66 58.80
N VAL A 26 -17.13 -3.57 59.15
CA VAL A 26 -16.72 -4.73 58.35
C VAL A 26 -17.90 -5.73 58.39
N CYS A 27 -18.40 -6.08 57.23
CA CYS A 27 -19.21 -7.28 57.04
C CYS A 27 -18.67 -8.09 55.87
N ILE A 28 -18.00 -9.16 56.21
CA ILE A 28 -17.62 -10.25 55.29
C ILE A 28 -18.91 -11.03 54.99
N PHE A 29 -19.36 -10.98 53.76
CA PHE A 29 -20.29 -11.97 53.23
C PHE A 29 -19.64 -12.75 52.11
N PHE A 30 -19.29 -14.00 52.39
CA PHE A 30 -19.11 -15.00 51.39
C PHE A 30 -20.45 -15.23 50.67
N SER A 31 -20.53 -14.85 49.41
CA SER A 31 -21.60 -15.30 48.53
C SER A 31 -20.97 -16.04 47.38
N CYS A 32 -21.07 -17.37 47.42
CA CYS A 32 -20.88 -18.20 46.26
C CYS A 32 -21.96 -17.87 45.24
N ASN A 33 -21.57 -17.26 44.15
CA ASN A 33 -22.42 -17.17 42.97
C ASN A 33 -21.76 -17.98 41.82
N ASN A 34 -22.48 -19.00 41.43
CA ASN A 34 -22.22 -19.77 40.20
C ASN A 34 -22.18 -18.78 39.01
N ALA A 35 -20.99 -18.41 38.58
CA ALA A 35 -20.79 -17.78 37.30
C ALA A 35 -20.75 -18.86 36.23
N SER A 36 -21.82 -18.95 35.45
CA SER A 36 -21.82 -19.64 34.18
C SER A 36 -20.64 -19.18 33.35
N ASN A 37 -19.69 -20.09 33.10
CA ASN A 37 -18.59 -19.90 32.17
C ASN A 37 -19.16 -19.63 30.78
N LYS A 38 -19.34 -18.35 30.44
CA LYS A 38 -19.23 -17.91 29.05
C LYS A 38 -17.74 -17.92 28.73
N LYS A 39 -17.28 -18.95 28.05
CA LYS A 39 -16.00 -18.92 27.33
C LYS A 39 -16.11 -17.88 26.22
N THR A 40 -15.77 -16.64 26.50
CA THR A 40 -15.26 -15.71 25.52
C THR A 40 -13.76 -16.01 25.39
N SER A 41 -13.41 -16.88 24.45
CA SER A 41 -12.05 -17.05 24.01
C SER A 41 -11.75 -15.98 22.95
N ASP A 42 -11.75 -14.73 23.33
CA ASP A 42 -11.00 -13.71 22.61
C ASP A 42 -9.56 -13.83 23.12
N ASN A 43 -8.76 -14.62 22.45
CA ASN A 43 -7.32 -14.45 22.49
C ASN A 43 -7.06 -13.06 21.89
N GLU A 44 -7.02 -12.01 22.72
CA GLU A 44 -6.44 -10.72 22.37
C GLU A 44 -5.03 -11.01 21.88
N VAL A 45 -4.84 -10.93 20.57
CA VAL A 45 -3.52 -11.03 19.97
C VAL A 45 -2.74 -9.85 20.51
N ASN A 46 -1.70 -10.15 21.31
CA ASN A 46 -0.87 -9.10 21.88
C ASN A 46 -0.14 -8.37 20.73
N ASP A 47 -0.58 -7.17 20.41
CA ASP A 47 -0.06 -6.35 19.30
C ASP A 47 1.46 -6.11 19.42
N SER A 48 2.04 -6.25 20.62
CA SER A 48 3.49 -6.18 20.84
C SER A 48 4.28 -7.33 20.18
N LEU A 49 3.62 -8.39 19.71
CA LEU A 49 4.24 -9.50 19.00
C LEU A 49 4.20 -9.34 17.48
N ASN A 50 3.55 -8.29 16.96
CA ASN A 50 3.55 -8.01 15.53
C ASN A 50 4.97 -7.74 15.03
N ILE A 51 5.42 -8.48 14.01
CA ILE A 51 6.76 -8.32 13.41
C ILE A 51 6.79 -7.31 12.26
N VAL A 52 5.64 -6.74 11.90
CA VAL A 52 5.48 -5.70 10.87
C VAL A 52 5.67 -4.33 11.53
N ARG A 53 6.43 -3.45 10.90
CA ARG A 53 6.85 -2.15 11.50
C ARG A 53 6.11 -0.94 10.93
N TYR A 54 5.84 -0.93 9.63
CA TYR A 54 5.32 0.22 8.89
C TYR A 54 3.99 -0.05 8.21
N ALA A 55 3.77 -1.28 7.74
CA ALA A 55 2.53 -1.60 7.03
C ALA A 55 1.32 -1.53 7.97
N GLU A 56 0.25 -0.91 7.47
CA GLU A 56 -1.02 -0.75 8.17
C GLU A 56 -2.06 -1.77 7.74
N LYS A 57 -1.93 -2.31 6.50
CA LYS A 57 -2.94 -3.19 5.90
C LYS A 57 -2.70 -4.66 6.15
N PHE A 58 -1.59 -5.03 6.76
CA PHE A 58 -1.37 -6.39 7.23
C PHE A 58 -0.57 -6.43 8.53
N LYS A 59 -0.68 -7.56 9.24
CA LYS A 59 0.09 -7.86 10.45
C LYS A 59 0.50 -9.33 10.42
N ILE A 60 1.69 -9.63 10.94
CA ILE A 60 2.20 -10.98 11.09
C ILE A 60 2.54 -11.20 12.56
N TYR A 61 1.96 -12.22 13.15
CA TYR A 61 2.20 -12.60 14.53
C TYR A 61 2.79 -14.00 14.58
N PRO A 62 3.81 -14.26 15.42
CA PRO A 62 4.17 -15.63 15.77
C PRO A 62 2.96 -16.35 16.37
N TYR A 63 2.71 -17.59 15.93
CA TYR A 63 1.58 -18.37 16.40
C TYR A 63 1.99 -19.85 16.48
N PHE A 64 2.13 -20.39 17.70
CA PHE A 64 2.77 -21.69 17.96
C PHE A 64 4.13 -21.80 17.26
N SER A 65 4.33 -22.81 16.42
CA SER A 65 5.54 -23.01 15.61
C SER A 65 5.50 -22.27 14.26
N GLY A 66 4.37 -21.63 13.93
CA GLY A 66 4.14 -20.92 12.68
C GLY A 66 3.79 -19.46 12.89
N TYR A 67 2.91 -18.95 12.02
CA TYR A 67 2.51 -17.55 12.01
C TYR A 67 1.00 -17.40 11.82
N LYS A 68 0.47 -16.29 12.33
CA LYS A 68 -0.85 -15.76 12.00
C LYS A 68 -0.68 -14.51 11.16
N LEU A 69 -1.11 -14.56 9.91
CA LEU A 69 -1.16 -13.42 8.98
C LEU A 69 -2.58 -12.86 8.99
N VAL A 70 -2.68 -11.57 9.25
CA VAL A 70 -3.93 -10.81 9.28
C VAL A 70 -3.84 -9.73 8.21
N ILE A 71 -4.82 -9.68 7.29
CA ILE A 71 -4.85 -8.70 6.20
C ILE A 71 -6.20 -7.98 6.22
N ASP A 72 -6.16 -6.65 6.25
CA ASP A 72 -7.36 -5.83 6.19
C ASP A 72 -8.01 -5.92 4.81
N ASP A 73 -9.34 -6.02 4.81
CA ASP A 73 -10.16 -5.97 3.59
C ASP A 73 -10.43 -4.50 3.20
N LEU A 74 -10.87 -4.27 1.95
CA LEU A 74 -11.42 -2.98 1.53
C LEU A 74 -12.66 -2.60 2.36
N ASN A 75 -13.43 -3.59 2.78
CA ASN A 75 -14.50 -3.40 3.77
C ASN A 75 -13.89 -3.37 5.19
N PRO A 76 -13.91 -2.23 5.89
CA PRO A 76 -13.30 -2.09 7.23
C PRO A 76 -13.87 -3.06 8.28
N SER A 77 -15.02 -3.68 8.01
CA SER A 77 -15.65 -4.65 8.91
C SER A 77 -15.21 -6.10 8.64
N LYS A 78 -14.37 -6.33 7.63
CA LYS A 78 -13.89 -7.65 7.23
C LYS A 78 -12.37 -7.70 7.33
N THR A 79 -11.86 -8.76 7.91
CA THR A 79 -10.44 -9.03 8.02
C THR A 79 -10.18 -10.47 7.56
N ASN A 80 -9.16 -10.66 6.74
CA ASN A 80 -8.75 -11.97 6.30
C ASN A 80 -7.66 -12.50 7.25
N VAL A 81 -7.85 -13.71 7.76
CA VAL A 81 -6.94 -14.33 8.72
C VAL A 81 -6.46 -15.66 8.15
N PHE A 82 -5.13 -15.82 8.08
CA PHE A 82 -4.48 -17.03 7.61
C PHE A 82 -3.53 -17.54 8.69
N TYR A 83 -3.54 -18.85 8.93
CA TYR A 83 -2.58 -19.53 9.78
C TYR A 83 -1.55 -20.25 8.92
N ILE A 84 -0.29 -19.99 9.15
CA ILE A 84 0.82 -20.39 8.26
C ILE A 84 1.73 -21.34 9.02
N PHE A 85 1.90 -22.56 8.51
CA PHE A 85 2.70 -23.60 9.13
C PHE A 85 3.55 -24.33 8.10
N ASN A 86 4.71 -24.82 8.51
CA ASN A 86 5.49 -25.73 7.68
C ASN A 86 4.70 -27.00 7.35
N LYS A 87 5.00 -27.63 6.21
CA LYS A 87 4.27 -28.81 5.70
C LYS A 87 4.21 -29.95 6.70
N GLU A 88 5.32 -30.17 7.43
CA GLU A 88 5.46 -31.28 8.38
C GLU A 88 4.90 -30.98 9.77
N GLU A 89 4.51 -29.74 10.04
CA GLU A 89 4.05 -29.36 11.37
C GLU A 89 2.60 -29.75 11.62
N LYS A 90 2.33 -30.18 12.86
CA LYS A 90 0.97 -30.53 13.29
C LYS A 90 0.16 -29.22 13.49
N ILE A 91 -1.04 -29.18 12.92
CA ILE A 91 -1.98 -28.07 13.13
C ILE A 91 -2.59 -28.19 14.53
N PRO A 92 -2.61 -27.09 15.30
CA PRO A 92 -3.36 -27.03 16.56
C PRO A 92 -4.85 -27.32 16.35
N GLU A 93 -5.46 -28.07 17.27
CA GLU A 93 -6.86 -28.51 17.14
C GLU A 93 -7.85 -27.33 17.09
N GLU A 94 -7.51 -26.22 17.73
CA GLU A 94 -8.32 -25.01 17.85
C GLU A 94 -8.50 -24.25 16.51
N ILE A 95 -7.61 -24.47 15.52
CA ILE A 95 -7.64 -23.75 14.22
C ILE A 95 -7.86 -24.69 13.04
N VAL A 96 -8.25 -25.96 13.26
CA VAL A 96 -8.41 -26.94 12.18
C VAL A 96 -9.44 -26.54 11.13
N ASN A 97 -10.39 -25.68 11.48
CA ASN A 97 -11.44 -25.16 10.58
C ASN A 97 -11.12 -23.76 10.01
N GLU A 98 -9.94 -23.22 10.30
CA GLU A 98 -9.50 -21.92 9.83
C GLU A 98 -8.78 -22.01 8.48
N GLN A 99 -8.47 -20.86 7.87
CA GLN A 99 -7.70 -20.83 6.65
C GLN A 99 -6.22 -21.12 6.94
N ILE A 100 -5.75 -22.26 6.51
CA ILE A 100 -4.38 -22.75 6.76
C ILE A 100 -3.60 -22.77 5.46
N ILE A 101 -2.42 -22.10 5.47
CA ILE A 101 -1.46 -22.14 4.37
C ILE A 101 -0.25 -22.98 4.81
N ARG A 102 0.12 -23.96 3.99
CA ARG A 102 1.30 -24.80 4.18
C ARG A 102 2.49 -24.23 3.43
N ILE A 103 3.58 -23.96 4.14
CA ILE A 103 4.80 -23.36 3.56
C ILE A 103 5.99 -24.35 3.59
N PRO A 104 6.99 -24.17 2.69
CA PRO A 104 6.93 -23.28 1.52
C PRO A 104 5.84 -23.72 0.52
N ILE A 105 5.15 -22.75 -0.08
CA ILE A 105 4.19 -23.02 -1.17
C ILE A 105 4.92 -23.59 -2.39
N GLU A 106 4.23 -24.37 -3.21
CA GLU A 106 4.80 -24.91 -4.46
C GLU A 106 4.35 -24.14 -5.69
N SER A 107 3.19 -23.47 -5.58
CA SER A 107 2.63 -22.75 -6.72
C SER A 107 1.75 -21.58 -6.30
N ALA A 108 1.82 -20.50 -7.09
CA ALA A 108 0.99 -19.33 -6.91
C ALA A 108 0.51 -18.79 -8.27
N ILE A 109 -0.64 -18.14 -8.26
CA ILE A 109 -1.06 -17.20 -9.31
C ILE A 109 -0.93 -15.80 -8.71
N ALA A 110 -0.29 -14.88 -9.42
CA ALA A 110 -0.05 -13.52 -8.97
C ALA A 110 -0.69 -12.52 -9.93
N PHE A 111 -1.71 -11.82 -9.47
CA PHE A 111 -2.52 -10.94 -10.33
C PHE A 111 -1.87 -9.60 -10.64
N SER A 112 -0.81 -9.22 -9.92
CA SER A 112 -0.11 -7.97 -10.21
C SER A 112 1.41 -8.12 -10.27
N SER A 113 2.06 -7.16 -10.93
CA SER A 113 3.51 -7.11 -11.01
C SER A 113 4.16 -6.92 -9.64
N THR A 114 3.51 -6.23 -8.71
CA THR A 114 4.00 -6.05 -7.35
C THR A 114 4.09 -7.38 -6.57
N GLN A 115 3.34 -8.38 -6.97
CA GLN A 115 3.32 -9.70 -6.35
C GLN A 115 4.37 -10.63 -6.97
N TRP A 116 4.30 -10.88 -8.29
CA TRP A 116 5.21 -11.84 -8.93
C TRP A 116 6.67 -11.38 -8.95
N SER A 117 6.93 -10.08 -8.94
CA SER A 117 8.30 -9.55 -8.91
C SER A 117 9.06 -9.88 -7.63
N VAL A 118 8.37 -10.05 -6.50
CA VAL A 118 9.01 -10.53 -5.26
C VAL A 118 9.46 -11.97 -5.42
N PHE A 119 8.64 -12.86 -6.02
CA PHE A 119 9.07 -14.23 -6.32
C PHE A 119 10.32 -14.23 -7.19
N GLN A 120 10.36 -13.38 -8.22
CA GLN A 120 11.56 -13.25 -9.08
C GLN A 120 12.77 -12.78 -8.26
N LYS A 121 12.62 -11.76 -7.43
CA LYS A 121 13.70 -11.22 -6.61
C LYS A 121 14.26 -12.24 -5.62
N LEU A 122 13.42 -13.13 -5.11
CA LEU A 122 13.81 -14.22 -4.20
C LEU A 122 14.37 -15.45 -4.93
N GLY A 123 14.40 -15.46 -6.25
CA GLY A 123 14.79 -16.64 -7.04
C GLY A 123 13.73 -17.75 -7.05
N GLU A 124 12.47 -17.40 -6.76
CA GLU A 124 11.33 -18.33 -6.62
C GLU A 124 10.30 -18.15 -7.75
N ILE A 125 10.66 -17.50 -8.86
CA ILE A 125 9.74 -17.23 -9.99
C ILE A 125 9.12 -18.49 -10.56
N ASP A 126 9.79 -19.63 -10.46
CA ASP A 126 9.29 -20.93 -10.91
C ASP A 126 8.04 -21.41 -10.13
N LYS A 127 7.75 -20.82 -8.98
CA LYS A 127 6.50 -21.05 -8.24
C LYS A 127 5.31 -20.33 -8.88
N VAL A 128 5.53 -19.28 -9.65
CA VAL A 128 4.46 -18.53 -10.32
C VAL A 128 3.96 -19.33 -11.51
N ARG A 129 2.70 -19.72 -11.51
CA ARG A 129 2.03 -20.48 -12.57
C ARG A 129 1.20 -19.62 -13.50
N GLY A 130 0.69 -18.49 -12.97
CA GLY A 130 -0.16 -17.59 -13.73
C GLY A 130 0.00 -16.14 -13.32
N VAL A 131 -0.17 -15.24 -14.29
CA VAL A 131 -0.18 -13.79 -14.08
C VAL A 131 -1.29 -13.16 -14.92
N LEU A 132 -1.70 -11.94 -14.54
CA LEU A 132 -2.54 -11.12 -15.40
C LEU A 132 -1.67 -10.20 -16.26
N GLU A 133 -2.19 -9.86 -17.47
CA GLU A 133 -1.70 -8.73 -18.27
C GLU A 133 -0.21 -8.81 -18.62
N SER A 134 0.31 -10.01 -18.84
CA SER A 134 1.74 -10.22 -19.12
C SER A 134 2.26 -9.42 -20.31
N ASN A 135 1.39 -9.06 -21.26
CA ASN A 135 1.70 -8.26 -22.44
C ASN A 135 2.09 -6.80 -22.14
N TYR A 136 1.71 -6.28 -20.94
CA TYR A 136 2.15 -4.97 -20.49
C TYR A 136 3.52 -4.97 -19.81
N SER A 137 4.00 -6.13 -19.35
CA SER A 137 5.34 -6.24 -18.79
C SER A 137 6.43 -6.07 -19.84
N ARG A 138 7.58 -5.59 -19.41
CA ARG A 138 8.84 -5.57 -20.18
C ARG A 138 9.93 -6.41 -19.51
N ASN A 139 9.56 -7.15 -18.48
CA ASN A 139 10.48 -8.06 -17.80
C ASN A 139 10.80 -9.25 -18.71
N GLU A 140 12.05 -9.33 -19.18
CA GLU A 140 12.49 -10.33 -20.15
C GLU A 140 12.33 -11.76 -19.63
N GLU A 141 12.60 -11.99 -18.35
CA GLU A 141 12.46 -13.30 -17.73
C GLU A 141 11.00 -13.75 -17.67
N LEU A 142 10.09 -12.87 -17.22
CA LEU A 142 8.66 -13.15 -17.21
C LEU A 142 8.16 -13.48 -18.61
N LEU A 143 8.49 -12.62 -19.60
CA LEU A 143 8.05 -12.81 -20.99
C LEU A 143 8.58 -14.11 -21.57
N ARG A 144 9.85 -14.48 -21.29
CA ARG A 144 10.43 -15.77 -21.68
C ARG A 144 9.65 -16.94 -21.06
N LEU A 145 9.38 -16.90 -19.76
CA LEU A 145 8.62 -17.95 -19.07
C LEU A 145 7.18 -18.08 -19.59
N VAL A 146 6.54 -16.95 -19.93
CA VAL A 146 5.22 -16.95 -20.58
C VAL A 146 5.30 -17.57 -21.98
N SER A 147 6.29 -17.20 -22.80
CA SER A 147 6.47 -17.75 -24.15
C SER A 147 6.77 -19.25 -24.15
N GLU A 148 7.51 -19.73 -23.14
CA GLU A 148 7.77 -21.16 -22.91
C GLU A 148 6.55 -21.90 -22.34
N GLY A 149 5.49 -21.18 -22.00
CA GLY A 149 4.27 -21.75 -21.41
C GLY A 149 4.41 -22.22 -19.97
N LYS A 150 5.50 -21.87 -19.28
CA LYS A 150 5.71 -22.17 -17.85
C LYS A 150 4.85 -21.30 -16.96
N ILE A 151 4.67 -20.02 -17.32
CA ILE A 151 3.71 -19.10 -16.71
C ILE A 151 2.59 -18.85 -17.72
N LYS A 152 1.34 -18.86 -17.29
CA LYS A 152 0.19 -18.59 -18.15
C LYS A 152 -0.34 -17.17 -17.93
N ASP A 153 -0.62 -16.47 -19.02
CA ASP A 153 -1.47 -15.28 -18.94
C ASP A 153 -2.92 -15.73 -18.72
N VAL A 154 -3.50 -15.32 -17.57
CA VAL A 154 -4.85 -15.70 -17.17
C VAL A 154 -5.87 -14.58 -17.36
N GLY A 155 -5.56 -13.57 -18.18
CA GLY A 155 -6.49 -12.51 -18.58
C GLY A 155 -6.10 -11.13 -18.06
N THR A 156 -7.10 -10.31 -17.78
CA THR A 156 -6.92 -8.95 -17.25
C THR A 156 -7.57 -8.81 -15.87
N SER A 157 -7.22 -7.75 -15.15
CA SER A 157 -7.78 -7.45 -13.82
C SER A 157 -9.32 -7.35 -13.84
N THR A 158 -9.90 -6.89 -14.94
CA THR A 158 -11.36 -6.76 -15.12
C THR A 158 -11.99 -7.97 -15.81
N SER A 159 -11.21 -8.89 -16.36
CA SER A 159 -11.68 -10.07 -17.11
C SER A 159 -10.70 -11.24 -16.93
N VAL A 160 -10.78 -11.87 -15.77
CA VAL A 160 -9.98 -13.06 -15.45
C VAL A 160 -10.54 -14.28 -16.18
N ASN A 161 -9.66 -15.07 -16.79
CA ASN A 161 -10.05 -16.34 -17.39
C ASN A 161 -10.13 -17.43 -16.31
N THR A 162 -11.31 -17.59 -15.73
CA THR A 162 -11.59 -18.52 -14.63
C THR A 162 -11.22 -19.98 -14.98
N GLU A 163 -11.47 -20.41 -16.20
CA GLU A 163 -11.13 -21.78 -16.63
C GLU A 163 -9.62 -22.03 -16.59
N LYS A 164 -8.83 -21.07 -17.09
CA LYS A 164 -7.35 -21.15 -16.99
C LYS A 164 -6.88 -21.18 -15.54
N VAL A 165 -7.46 -20.33 -14.67
CA VAL A 165 -7.11 -20.28 -13.25
C VAL A 165 -7.38 -21.63 -12.58
N ILE A 166 -8.57 -22.20 -12.76
CA ILE A 166 -8.93 -23.53 -12.23
C ILE A 166 -7.98 -24.62 -12.73
N HIS A 167 -7.62 -24.58 -14.02
CA HIS A 167 -6.73 -25.60 -14.62
C HIS A 167 -5.31 -25.56 -14.04
N LEU A 168 -4.82 -24.42 -13.57
CA LEU A 168 -3.49 -24.27 -13.00
C LEU A 168 -3.36 -24.91 -11.62
N GLN A 169 -4.44 -25.12 -10.88
CA GLN A 169 -4.48 -25.78 -9.57
C GLN A 169 -3.39 -25.27 -8.61
N ALA A 170 -3.18 -23.96 -8.56
CA ALA A 170 -2.18 -23.34 -7.70
C ALA A 170 -2.57 -23.44 -6.23
N ASP A 171 -1.60 -23.50 -5.33
CA ASP A 171 -1.84 -23.53 -3.88
C ASP A 171 -2.56 -22.27 -3.42
N LEU A 172 -2.17 -21.11 -3.99
CA LEU A 172 -2.81 -19.84 -3.66
C LEU A 172 -2.87 -18.88 -4.86
N ILE A 173 -3.74 -17.88 -4.71
CA ILE A 173 -3.89 -16.76 -5.63
C ILE A 173 -3.67 -15.48 -4.84
N LEU A 174 -2.60 -14.74 -5.17
CA LEU A 174 -2.41 -13.37 -4.69
C LEU A 174 -3.20 -12.44 -5.60
N TYR A 175 -4.08 -11.63 -5.04
CA TYR A 175 -4.89 -10.69 -5.82
C TYR A 175 -4.89 -9.29 -5.22
N THR A 176 -4.98 -8.27 -6.06
CA THR A 176 -5.13 -6.89 -5.61
C THR A 176 -6.61 -6.55 -5.54
N PRO A 177 -7.16 -6.30 -4.35
CA PRO A 177 -8.57 -5.93 -4.23
C PRO A 177 -8.81 -4.50 -4.73
N TYR A 178 -9.81 -4.32 -5.59
CA TYR A 178 -10.29 -3.01 -6.07
C TYR A 178 -11.80 -2.90 -5.85
N PRO A 179 -12.34 -1.71 -5.52
CA PRO A 179 -13.77 -1.54 -5.27
C PRO A 179 -14.67 -1.92 -6.45
N THR A 180 -14.13 -1.91 -7.67
CA THR A 180 -14.87 -2.18 -8.93
C THR A 180 -14.69 -3.59 -9.47
N VAL A 181 -13.91 -4.44 -8.78
CA VAL A 181 -13.60 -5.80 -9.23
C VAL A 181 -14.05 -6.80 -8.18
N ASP A 182 -14.81 -7.79 -8.61
CA ASP A 182 -15.30 -8.89 -7.76
C ASP A 182 -14.66 -10.21 -8.19
N TYR A 183 -13.89 -10.82 -7.28
CA TYR A 183 -13.25 -12.12 -7.47
C TYR A 183 -13.96 -13.26 -6.69
N SER A 184 -15.13 -13.03 -6.10
CA SER A 184 -15.86 -14.03 -5.29
C SER A 184 -16.12 -15.34 -6.04
N HIS A 185 -16.37 -15.26 -7.35
CA HIS A 185 -16.54 -16.42 -8.21
C HIS A 185 -15.30 -17.34 -8.29
N LEU A 186 -14.08 -16.78 -8.08
CA LEU A 186 -12.87 -17.59 -8.02
C LEU A 186 -12.77 -18.30 -6.67
N GLU A 187 -13.17 -17.66 -5.56
CA GLU A 187 -13.21 -18.29 -4.23
C GLU A 187 -14.14 -19.52 -4.22
N GLU A 188 -15.26 -19.44 -4.95
CA GLU A 188 -16.22 -20.54 -5.04
C GLU A 188 -15.78 -21.71 -5.95
N LEU A 189 -15.04 -21.39 -7.02
CA LEU A 189 -14.72 -22.35 -8.09
C LEU A 189 -13.31 -22.95 -8.00
N CYS A 190 -12.38 -22.27 -7.31
CA CYS A 190 -11.00 -22.71 -7.18
C CYS A 190 -10.74 -23.33 -5.81
N ASN A 191 -9.90 -24.36 -5.79
CA ASN A 191 -9.39 -24.91 -4.53
C ASN A 191 -8.18 -24.11 -3.96
N SER A 192 -7.78 -23.05 -4.65
CA SER A 192 -6.66 -22.21 -4.25
C SER A 192 -7.06 -21.27 -3.12
N THR A 193 -6.18 -21.05 -2.15
CA THR A 193 -6.41 -20.04 -1.12
C THR A 193 -6.27 -18.63 -1.73
N MET A 194 -7.34 -17.82 -1.62
CA MET A 194 -7.34 -16.43 -2.09
C MET A 194 -6.71 -15.51 -1.03
N VAL A 195 -5.61 -14.85 -1.36
CA VAL A 195 -4.89 -13.96 -0.44
C VAL A 195 -4.89 -12.54 -0.99
N PRO A 196 -5.60 -11.60 -0.34
CA PRO A 196 -5.61 -10.21 -0.78
C PRO A 196 -4.25 -9.53 -0.56
N PHE A 197 -3.89 -8.62 -1.46
CA PHE A 197 -2.62 -7.90 -1.44
C PHE A 197 -2.83 -6.41 -1.74
N PRO A 198 -3.42 -5.63 -0.81
CA PRO A 198 -3.74 -4.22 -0.99
C PRO A 198 -2.54 -3.28 -0.74
N ASP A 199 -1.35 -3.60 -1.23
CA ASP A 199 -0.11 -2.86 -1.02
C ASP A 199 -0.19 -1.37 -1.43
N TYR A 200 -1.01 -1.07 -2.42
CA TYR A 200 -1.20 0.29 -2.93
C TYR A 200 -1.96 1.22 -1.96
N LEU A 201 -2.62 0.66 -0.93
CA LEU A 201 -3.37 1.43 0.08
C LEU A 201 -2.53 1.80 1.31
N GLU A 202 -1.27 1.39 1.35
CA GLU A 202 -0.37 1.81 2.43
C GLU A 202 -0.11 3.32 2.38
N SER A 203 -0.09 3.93 3.56
CA SER A 203 0.19 5.36 3.71
C SER A 203 1.69 5.67 3.68
N HIS A 204 2.52 4.70 4.02
CA HIS A 204 3.97 4.84 4.13
C HIS A 204 4.71 4.02 3.06
N PRO A 205 5.73 4.58 2.38
CA PRO A 205 6.51 3.86 1.37
C PRO A 205 7.18 2.58 1.91
N LEU A 206 7.70 2.64 3.14
CA LEU A 206 8.24 1.46 3.82
C LEU A 206 7.15 0.45 4.19
N GLY A 207 5.93 0.91 4.52
CA GLY A 207 4.79 0.00 4.73
C GLY A 207 4.45 -0.77 3.46
N ARG A 208 4.46 -0.08 2.31
CA ARG A 208 4.27 -0.72 1.02
C ARG A 208 5.40 -1.72 0.70
N ALA A 209 6.65 -1.35 0.95
CA ALA A 209 7.80 -2.25 0.74
C ALA A 209 7.74 -3.48 1.65
N GLU A 210 7.19 -3.34 2.84
CA GLU A 210 7.13 -4.42 3.84
C GLU A 210 6.27 -5.60 3.40
N TRP A 211 5.39 -5.44 2.39
CA TRP A 211 4.63 -6.52 1.77
C TRP A 211 5.51 -7.61 1.15
N MET A 212 6.80 -7.33 0.88
CA MET A 212 7.76 -8.38 0.50
C MET A 212 7.84 -9.51 1.53
N LYS A 213 7.64 -9.19 2.82
CA LYS A 213 7.67 -10.18 3.91
C LYS A 213 6.54 -11.20 3.80
N VAL A 214 5.37 -10.82 3.26
CA VAL A 214 4.27 -11.75 3.02
C VAL A 214 4.68 -12.82 2.01
N VAL A 215 5.24 -12.42 0.87
CA VAL A 215 5.73 -13.37 -0.14
C VAL A 215 6.91 -14.19 0.38
N GLY A 216 7.82 -13.55 1.13
CA GLY A 216 8.94 -14.23 1.77
C GLY A 216 8.47 -15.33 2.72
N LEU A 217 7.49 -15.04 3.57
CA LEU A 217 6.89 -16.01 4.47
C LEU A 217 6.25 -17.18 3.69
N LEU A 218 5.49 -16.89 2.64
CA LEU A 218 4.87 -17.92 1.79
C LEU A 218 5.90 -18.83 1.10
N CYS A 219 7.08 -18.29 0.77
CA CYS A 219 8.17 -19.03 0.14
C CYS A 219 9.12 -19.71 1.14
N GLY A 220 8.97 -19.50 2.46
CA GLY A 220 9.95 -19.94 3.47
C GLY A 220 11.28 -19.17 3.38
N LYS A 221 11.20 -17.86 3.04
CA LYS A 221 12.32 -16.93 2.83
C LYS A 221 12.24 -15.71 3.75
N GLU A 222 11.74 -15.91 4.97
CA GLU A 222 11.50 -14.84 5.94
C GLU A 222 12.78 -14.08 6.29
N LYS A 223 13.89 -14.82 6.40
CA LYS A 223 15.19 -14.22 6.72
C LYS A 223 15.67 -13.32 5.61
N GLU A 224 15.66 -13.81 4.38
CA GLU A 224 16.11 -13.06 3.19
C GLU A 224 15.30 -11.80 2.98
N THR A 225 13.97 -11.86 3.15
CA THR A 225 13.11 -10.69 3.00
C THR A 225 13.25 -9.71 4.16
N THR A 226 13.52 -10.18 5.37
CA THR A 226 13.79 -9.32 6.51
C THR A 226 15.10 -8.56 6.31
N GLU A 227 16.18 -9.23 5.94
CA GLU A 227 17.46 -8.60 5.64
C GLU A 227 17.36 -7.61 4.47
N TRP A 228 16.62 -7.97 3.42
CA TRP A 228 16.36 -7.06 2.31
C TRP A 228 15.62 -5.80 2.77
N PHE A 229 14.52 -5.97 3.53
CA PHE A 229 13.74 -4.84 4.04
C PHE A 229 14.57 -3.95 4.98
N ASP A 230 15.36 -4.53 5.89
CA ASP A 230 16.20 -3.77 6.82
C ASP A 230 17.21 -2.87 6.10
N ASN A 231 17.80 -3.35 5.02
CA ASN A 231 18.70 -2.54 4.19
C ASN A 231 17.99 -1.39 3.48
N VAL A 232 16.78 -1.62 2.96
CA VAL A 232 15.95 -0.59 2.32
C VAL A 232 15.52 0.46 3.33
N GLU A 233 15.06 0.02 4.50
CA GLU A 233 14.64 0.89 5.61
C GLU A 233 15.80 1.80 6.07
N GLU A 234 16.98 1.25 6.26
CA GLU A 234 18.15 2.01 6.70
C GLU A 234 18.49 3.13 5.71
N ARG A 235 18.55 2.82 4.39
CA ARG A 235 18.85 3.81 3.35
C ARG A 235 17.75 4.86 3.24
N TYR A 236 16.47 4.44 3.23
CA TYR A 236 15.34 5.34 3.17
C TYR A 236 15.34 6.34 4.33
N ASN A 237 15.49 5.85 5.57
CA ASN A 237 15.46 6.69 6.75
C ASN A 237 16.64 7.67 6.81
N LYS A 238 17.83 7.27 6.36
CA LYS A 238 18.99 8.17 6.25
C LYS A 238 18.69 9.35 5.32
N LEU A 239 18.13 9.08 4.14
CA LEU A 239 17.78 10.10 3.15
C LEU A 239 16.66 11.02 3.67
N SER A 240 15.58 10.48 4.21
CA SER A 240 14.47 11.25 4.76
C SER A 240 14.91 12.18 5.89
N VAL A 241 15.78 11.71 6.79
CA VAL A 241 16.32 12.53 7.91
C VAL A 241 17.14 13.71 7.39
N ILE A 242 17.92 13.53 6.34
CA ILE A 242 18.72 14.63 5.75
C ILE A 242 17.78 15.68 5.19
N CYS A 243 16.79 15.29 4.38
CA CYS A 243 15.83 16.21 3.74
C CYS A 243 14.88 16.89 4.75
N SER A 244 14.62 16.29 5.90
CA SER A 244 13.73 16.88 6.92
C SER A 244 14.21 18.23 7.47
N LYS A 245 15.48 18.55 7.27
CA LYS A 245 16.11 19.80 7.72
C LYS A 245 16.00 20.94 6.71
N GLU A 246 15.54 20.65 5.49
CA GLU A 246 15.42 21.65 4.44
C GLU A 246 14.20 22.55 4.66
N ASN A 247 14.44 23.84 4.48
CA ASN A 247 13.41 24.87 4.60
C ASN A 247 12.81 25.25 3.25
N ASP A 248 13.59 25.16 2.18
CA ASP A 248 13.12 25.34 0.81
C ASP A 248 12.43 24.07 0.35
N LYS A 249 11.12 24.16 0.08
CA LYS A 249 10.28 23.02 -0.29
C LYS A 249 9.63 23.26 -1.63
N PRO A 250 10.25 22.81 -2.73
CA PRO A 250 9.67 22.98 -4.04
C PRO A 250 8.30 22.29 -4.12
N THR A 251 7.35 22.98 -4.74
CA THR A 251 6.00 22.48 -4.91
C THR A 251 5.92 21.44 -6.03
N VAL A 252 5.18 20.35 -5.81
CA VAL A 252 5.06 19.25 -6.76
C VAL A 252 3.61 18.81 -6.95
N PHE A 253 3.23 18.55 -8.21
CA PHE A 253 1.98 17.90 -8.56
C PHE A 253 2.23 16.69 -9.48
N SER A 254 1.17 15.90 -9.77
CA SER A 254 1.38 14.56 -10.29
C SER A 254 0.39 14.17 -11.38
N ASP A 255 0.87 13.31 -12.27
CA ASP A 255 0.15 12.53 -13.27
C ASP A 255 -0.44 13.31 -14.44
N LEU A 256 -1.10 12.61 -15.35
CA LEU A 256 -1.79 13.14 -16.53
C LEU A 256 -3.28 12.80 -16.44
N PRO A 257 -4.16 13.56 -17.08
CA PRO A 257 -5.56 13.19 -17.16
C PRO A 257 -5.76 11.94 -18.02
N PHE A 258 -6.74 11.15 -17.63
CA PHE A 258 -7.29 10.07 -18.42
C PHE A 258 -8.80 10.34 -18.62
N GLU A 259 -9.30 10.33 -19.85
CA GLU A 259 -10.70 10.66 -20.19
C GLU A 259 -11.19 11.98 -19.56
N ASN A 260 -10.36 13.02 -19.60
CA ASN A 260 -10.61 14.36 -19.03
C ASN A 260 -10.72 14.40 -17.49
N GLN A 261 -10.38 13.32 -16.80
CA GLN A 261 -10.28 13.26 -15.35
C GLN A 261 -8.81 13.11 -14.94
N TRP A 262 -8.37 13.90 -13.99
CA TRP A 262 -7.03 13.78 -13.39
C TRP A 262 -7.08 12.85 -12.19
N TYR A 263 -6.23 11.83 -12.21
CA TYR A 263 -6.09 10.87 -11.12
C TYR A 263 -4.80 11.15 -10.38
N VAL A 264 -4.87 11.99 -9.34
CA VAL A 264 -3.70 12.35 -8.54
C VAL A 264 -3.64 11.57 -7.25
N PRO A 265 -2.46 11.26 -6.70
CA PRO A 265 -2.33 10.62 -5.39
C PRO A 265 -3.03 11.44 -4.30
N GLY A 266 -3.72 10.78 -3.39
CA GLY A 266 -4.26 11.43 -2.19
C GLY A 266 -3.14 11.94 -1.28
N GLY A 267 -3.46 12.86 -0.38
CA GLY A 267 -2.47 13.52 0.48
C GLY A 267 -1.87 12.61 1.55
N ASP A 268 -2.59 11.56 1.96
CA ASP A 268 -2.09 10.53 2.88
C ASP A 268 -1.57 9.28 2.14
N SER A 269 -1.33 9.36 0.81
CA SER A 269 -0.76 8.25 0.03
C SER A 269 0.76 8.11 0.23
N TYR A 270 1.28 6.91 -0.02
CA TYR A 270 2.72 6.66 0.02
C TYR A 270 3.52 7.55 -0.95
N ILE A 271 2.94 7.95 -2.09
CA ILE A 271 3.58 8.88 -3.04
C ILE A 271 3.66 10.29 -2.46
N ALA A 272 2.58 10.80 -1.85
CA ALA A 272 2.60 12.09 -1.17
C ALA A 272 3.65 12.10 -0.03
N LYS A 273 3.77 10.99 0.68
CA LYS A 273 4.80 10.80 1.72
C LYS A 273 6.21 10.86 1.14
N ILE A 274 6.47 10.20 0.00
CA ILE A 274 7.78 10.26 -0.69
C ILE A 274 8.11 11.71 -1.08
N PHE A 275 7.18 12.47 -1.64
CA PHE A 275 7.43 13.88 -1.96
C PHE A 275 7.81 14.68 -0.71
N SER A 276 7.08 14.49 0.39
CA SER A 276 7.38 15.15 1.66
C SER A 276 8.74 14.74 2.23
N ASP A 277 9.08 13.44 2.18
CA ASP A 277 10.34 12.91 2.69
C ASP A 277 11.55 13.33 1.81
N ALA A 278 11.31 13.62 0.53
CA ALA A 278 12.30 14.21 -0.37
C ALA A 278 12.45 15.75 -0.20
N GLY A 279 11.76 16.35 0.76
CA GLY A 279 11.79 17.79 1.00
C GLY A 279 10.90 18.60 0.05
N GLY A 280 9.97 17.97 -0.67
CA GLY A 280 8.99 18.65 -1.54
C GLY A 280 7.69 19.01 -0.81
N ASP A 281 6.92 19.88 -1.42
CA ASP A 281 5.59 20.31 -0.96
C ASP A 281 4.50 19.87 -1.97
N TYR A 282 3.80 18.77 -1.63
CA TYR A 282 2.77 18.20 -2.51
C TYR A 282 1.50 19.06 -2.49
N ILE A 283 0.98 19.40 -3.66
CA ILE A 283 -0.15 20.34 -3.82
C ILE A 283 -1.43 19.85 -3.11
N TRP A 284 -1.66 18.53 -3.00
CA TRP A 284 -2.83 17.96 -2.32
C TRP A 284 -2.52 17.31 -0.97
N LYS A 285 -1.42 17.68 -0.31
CA LYS A 285 -0.96 17.13 0.99
C LYS A 285 -2.00 17.17 2.11
N ASP A 286 -2.97 18.10 2.06
CA ASP A 286 -4.00 18.24 3.11
C ASP A 286 -5.17 17.25 2.92
N ASN A 287 -5.23 16.54 1.81
CA ASN A 287 -6.25 15.51 1.58
C ASN A 287 -5.93 14.26 2.39
N LYS A 288 -6.96 13.59 2.92
CA LYS A 288 -6.83 12.43 3.82
C LYS A 288 -7.02 11.07 3.14
N SER A 289 -7.05 11.02 1.83
CA SER A 289 -7.11 9.77 1.08
C SER A 289 -5.73 9.15 0.91
N THR A 290 -5.63 7.84 1.05
CA THR A 290 -4.47 7.04 0.64
C THR A 290 -4.55 6.62 -0.82
N GLY A 291 -5.77 6.57 -1.40
CA GLY A 291 -6.02 6.27 -2.81
C GLY A 291 -5.95 7.51 -3.70
N SER A 292 -6.27 7.32 -4.99
CA SER A 292 -6.29 8.40 -5.98
C SER A 292 -7.50 9.32 -5.80
N LEU A 293 -7.28 10.61 -6.03
CA LEU A 293 -8.32 11.63 -6.14
C LEU A 293 -8.69 11.80 -7.61
N HIS A 294 -9.97 11.98 -7.87
CA HIS A 294 -10.50 12.29 -9.19
C HIS A 294 -10.83 13.78 -9.26
N ILE A 295 -10.06 14.54 -10.04
CA ILE A 295 -10.16 16.00 -10.11
C ILE A 295 -10.30 16.40 -11.58
N ASP A 296 -11.18 17.36 -11.87
CA ASP A 296 -11.29 17.92 -13.21
C ASP A 296 -10.06 18.77 -13.58
N ALA A 297 -9.78 18.86 -14.88
CA ALA A 297 -8.58 19.52 -15.39
C ALA A 297 -8.49 21.03 -15.03
N GLU A 298 -9.63 21.70 -14.95
CA GLU A 298 -9.67 23.15 -14.61
C GLU A 298 -9.30 23.36 -13.14
N SER A 299 -9.81 22.52 -12.24
CA SER A 299 -9.45 22.53 -10.82
C SER A 299 -7.97 22.21 -10.60
N VAL A 300 -7.39 21.28 -11.37
CA VAL A 300 -5.96 20.99 -11.32
C VAL A 300 -5.15 22.20 -11.79
N LEU A 301 -5.53 22.80 -12.92
CA LEU A 301 -4.84 24.01 -13.41
C LEU A 301 -4.89 25.14 -12.38
N LEU A 302 -6.07 25.42 -11.83
CA LEU A 302 -6.25 26.47 -10.83
C LEU A 302 -5.32 26.30 -9.62
N LYS A 303 -5.15 25.07 -9.15
CA LYS A 303 -4.39 24.76 -7.93
C LYS A 303 -2.89 24.56 -8.20
N ALA A 304 -2.51 23.94 -9.31
CA ALA A 304 -1.16 23.49 -9.60
C ALA A 304 -0.43 24.30 -10.68
N GLN A 305 -1.04 25.34 -11.29
CA GLN A 305 -0.43 26.10 -12.38
C GLN A 305 0.94 26.72 -12.03
N ASN A 306 1.20 27.02 -10.77
CA ASN A 306 2.45 27.61 -10.28
C ASN A 306 3.38 26.60 -9.60
N ALA A 307 3.05 25.31 -9.63
CA ALA A 307 3.91 24.28 -9.04
C ALA A 307 5.27 24.21 -9.75
N ASP A 308 6.32 23.98 -8.98
CA ASP A 308 7.70 23.94 -9.45
C ASP A 308 7.99 22.70 -10.27
N TYR A 309 7.49 21.54 -9.84
CA TYR A 309 7.71 20.25 -10.51
C TYR A 309 6.40 19.57 -10.86
N TRP A 310 6.45 18.83 -11.97
CA TRP A 310 5.37 17.98 -12.42
C TRP A 310 5.88 16.54 -12.59
N ARG A 311 5.47 15.65 -11.70
CA ARG A 311 5.75 14.22 -11.84
C ARG A 311 4.78 13.58 -12.82
N VAL A 312 5.30 12.88 -13.83
CA VAL A 312 4.50 12.16 -14.84
C VAL A 312 4.94 10.69 -14.89
N ILE A 313 3.98 9.80 -14.77
CA ILE A 313 4.18 8.37 -15.02
C ILE A 313 3.30 7.96 -16.19
N ASN A 314 3.87 7.32 -17.19
CA ASN A 314 3.13 6.87 -18.36
C ASN A 314 3.84 5.75 -19.10
N SER A 315 3.15 5.17 -20.07
CA SER A 315 3.62 4.09 -20.95
C SER A 315 3.64 4.59 -22.39
N TYR A 316 4.81 5.06 -22.87
CA TYR A 316 4.96 5.57 -24.22
C TYR A 316 5.84 4.66 -25.07
N ASP A 317 5.38 4.36 -26.29
CA ASP A 317 6.18 3.66 -27.33
C ASP A 317 7.10 4.61 -28.10
N THR A 318 6.80 5.91 -28.08
CA THR A 318 7.55 6.96 -28.79
C THR A 318 8.24 7.86 -27.78
N PRO A 319 9.31 8.58 -28.18
CA PRO A 319 9.94 9.55 -27.29
C PRO A 319 8.95 10.56 -26.74
N PHE A 320 8.89 10.67 -25.43
CA PHE A 320 8.08 11.65 -24.74
C PHE A 320 8.75 13.02 -24.88
N THR A 321 8.06 14.00 -25.40
CA THR A 321 8.59 15.35 -25.64
C THR A 321 7.61 16.43 -25.22
N TYR A 322 8.11 17.62 -24.88
CA TYR A 322 7.26 18.80 -24.60
C TYR A 322 6.36 19.16 -25.79
N GLU A 323 6.87 18.99 -27.01
CA GLU A 323 6.09 19.27 -28.23
C GLU A 323 4.90 18.29 -28.37
N ASN A 324 5.11 17.00 -28.10
CA ASN A 324 4.03 16.01 -28.18
C ASN A 324 2.99 16.25 -27.08
N LEU A 325 3.45 16.52 -25.85
CA LEU A 325 2.55 16.88 -24.75
C LEU A 325 1.71 18.12 -25.04
N ALA A 326 2.31 19.17 -25.60
CA ALA A 326 1.59 20.38 -25.96
C ALA A 326 0.52 20.15 -27.04
N LYS A 327 0.70 19.14 -27.89
CA LYS A 327 -0.31 18.74 -28.89
C LYS A 327 -1.43 17.87 -28.32
N GLU A 328 -1.14 17.14 -27.23
CA GLU A 328 -2.13 16.29 -26.58
C GLU A 328 -3.15 17.11 -25.78
N ASN A 329 -2.73 18.20 -25.14
CA ASN A 329 -3.60 19.00 -24.31
C ASN A 329 -3.13 20.46 -24.21
N ASP A 330 -3.97 21.39 -24.62
CA ASP A 330 -3.71 22.83 -24.64
C ASP A 330 -3.49 23.44 -23.24
N LEU A 331 -3.89 22.74 -22.15
CA LEU A 331 -3.67 23.20 -20.78
C LEU A 331 -2.23 22.96 -20.31
N TYR A 332 -1.51 21.98 -20.86
CA TYR A 332 -0.18 21.63 -20.36
C TYR A 332 0.83 22.78 -20.44
N PRO A 333 0.88 23.56 -21.54
CA PRO A 333 1.75 24.73 -21.62
C PRO A 333 1.42 25.87 -20.64
N LEU A 334 0.29 25.80 -19.93
CA LEU A 334 -0.09 26.81 -18.94
C LEU A 334 0.60 26.61 -17.59
N PHE A 335 1.01 25.38 -17.27
CA PHE A 335 1.71 25.08 -16.01
C PHE A 335 3.12 25.65 -16.00
N LYS A 336 3.55 26.19 -14.84
CA LYS A 336 4.93 26.67 -14.61
C LYS A 336 5.95 25.57 -14.88
N ALA A 337 5.74 24.38 -14.30
CA ALA A 337 6.62 23.23 -14.47
C ALA A 337 6.84 22.85 -15.95
N PHE A 338 5.81 23.00 -16.80
CA PHE A 338 5.95 22.80 -18.24
C PHE A 338 6.83 23.89 -18.90
N LYS A 339 6.56 25.16 -18.63
CA LYS A 339 7.28 26.32 -19.17
C LYS A 339 8.76 26.29 -18.79
N GLU A 340 9.05 25.92 -17.55
CA GLU A 340 10.41 25.89 -16.98
C GLU A 340 11.11 24.54 -17.19
N LYS A 341 10.49 23.62 -17.97
CA LYS A 341 11.03 22.28 -18.27
C LYS A 341 11.37 21.46 -17.02
N GLN A 342 10.47 21.45 -16.05
CA GLN A 342 10.59 20.74 -14.78
C GLN A 342 9.65 19.53 -14.70
N LEU A 343 9.43 18.82 -15.82
CA LEU A 343 8.73 17.56 -15.83
C LEU A 343 9.68 16.42 -15.43
N LEU A 344 9.26 15.66 -14.43
CA LEU A 344 9.92 14.43 -13.96
C LEU A 344 9.15 13.24 -14.49
N VAL A 345 9.69 12.56 -15.50
CA VAL A 345 8.99 11.56 -16.28
C VAL A 345 9.51 10.17 -15.96
N CYS A 346 8.60 9.25 -15.70
CA CYS A 346 8.85 7.82 -15.65
C CYS A 346 8.13 7.15 -16.83
N ASN A 347 8.88 6.64 -17.82
CA ASN A 347 8.34 5.73 -18.81
C ASN A 347 8.40 4.31 -18.27
N VAL A 348 7.26 3.76 -17.89
CA VAL A 348 7.17 2.42 -17.26
C VAL A 348 7.65 1.29 -18.20
N ARG A 349 7.74 1.55 -19.49
CA ARG A 349 8.29 0.60 -20.48
C ARG A 349 9.81 0.50 -20.44
N GLU A 350 10.49 1.47 -19.82
CA GLU A 350 11.96 1.56 -19.83
C GLU A 350 12.59 1.15 -18.49
N CYS A 351 11.85 1.17 -17.38
CA CYS A 351 12.48 1.11 -16.06
C CYS A 351 11.88 0.10 -15.07
N GLY A 352 10.94 -0.75 -15.46
CA GLY A 352 10.35 -1.73 -14.53
C GLY A 352 9.74 -1.10 -13.24
N TYR A 353 9.12 0.06 -13.39
CA TYR A 353 8.60 0.83 -12.24
C TYR A 353 7.61 0.03 -11.39
N PHE A 354 6.63 -0.62 -12.03
CA PHE A 354 5.62 -1.41 -11.31
C PHE A 354 6.14 -2.74 -10.77
N GLU A 355 7.28 -3.21 -11.24
CA GLU A 355 7.90 -4.44 -10.77
C GLU A 355 8.86 -4.22 -9.59
N GLN A 356 9.41 -2.99 -9.42
CA GLN A 356 10.52 -2.78 -8.51
C GLN A 356 10.32 -1.64 -7.52
N SER A 357 9.73 -0.50 -7.94
CA SER A 357 9.72 0.73 -7.13
C SER A 357 9.06 0.60 -5.76
N GLN A 358 8.09 -0.30 -5.62
CA GLN A 358 7.43 -0.54 -4.33
C GLN A 358 8.35 -1.20 -3.29
N TYR A 359 9.39 -1.91 -3.72
CA TYR A 359 10.37 -2.57 -2.85
C TYR A 359 11.71 -1.83 -2.77
N GLU A 360 11.83 -0.75 -3.51
CA GLU A 360 12.99 0.15 -3.54
C GLU A 360 12.57 1.60 -3.27
N PRO A 361 11.79 1.88 -2.19
CA PRO A 361 11.35 3.24 -1.89
C PRO A 361 12.51 4.19 -1.58
N ASP A 362 13.66 3.67 -1.14
CA ASP A 362 14.90 4.40 -0.97
C ASP A 362 15.45 4.94 -2.30
N ILE A 363 15.39 4.15 -3.36
CA ILE A 363 15.76 4.56 -4.73
C ILE A 363 14.76 5.59 -5.25
N LEU A 364 13.47 5.36 -5.04
CA LEU A 364 12.43 6.30 -5.46
C LEU A 364 12.54 7.64 -4.72
N LEU A 365 12.89 7.61 -3.43
CA LEU A 365 13.17 8.80 -2.63
C LEU A 365 14.40 9.54 -3.17
N ALA A 366 15.49 8.82 -3.49
CA ALA A 366 16.70 9.39 -4.05
C ALA A 366 16.45 10.06 -5.41
N ASP A 367 15.56 9.51 -6.25
CA ASP A 367 15.18 10.14 -7.52
C ASP A 367 14.60 11.54 -7.30
N PHE A 368 13.69 11.70 -6.33
CA PHE A 368 13.10 13.02 -6.04
C PHE A 368 14.08 13.94 -5.36
N ILE A 369 14.92 13.45 -4.44
CA ILE A 369 15.99 14.28 -3.82
C ILE A 369 16.95 14.79 -4.89
N TYR A 370 17.33 13.98 -5.87
CA TYR A 370 18.17 14.40 -6.99
C TYR A 370 17.61 15.62 -7.76
N HIS A 371 16.28 15.72 -7.83
CA HIS A 371 15.63 16.84 -8.52
C HIS A 371 15.35 18.03 -7.61
N PHE A 372 15.01 17.78 -6.35
CA PHE A 372 14.61 18.84 -5.41
C PHE A 372 15.82 19.44 -4.70
N HIS A 373 16.76 18.62 -4.25
CA HIS A 373 17.89 18.96 -3.40
C HIS A 373 19.13 18.12 -3.76
N PRO A 374 19.69 18.24 -4.98
CA PRO A 374 20.79 17.40 -5.44
C PRO A 374 22.03 17.46 -4.55
N GLU A 375 22.24 18.58 -3.86
CA GLU A 375 23.36 18.81 -2.94
C GLU A 375 23.31 17.91 -1.67
N LEU A 376 22.16 17.34 -1.35
CA LEU A 376 21.99 16.41 -0.23
C LEU A 376 22.41 14.98 -0.53
N LEU A 377 22.55 14.62 -1.81
CA LEU A 377 23.01 13.31 -2.24
C LEU A 377 24.54 13.22 -2.13
N THR A 378 25.02 12.80 -0.98
CA THR A 378 26.44 12.67 -0.65
C THR A 378 26.82 11.21 -0.33
N ASN A 379 28.10 10.92 -0.13
CA ASN A 379 28.63 9.59 0.19
C ASN A 379 28.26 8.53 -0.86
N GLU A 380 27.53 7.51 -0.45
CA GLU A 380 27.06 6.42 -1.35
C GLU A 380 26.15 6.91 -2.50
N TRP A 381 25.57 8.12 -2.38
CA TRP A 381 24.69 8.75 -3.35
C TRP A 381 25.36 9.85 -4.19
N GLU A 382 26.67 10.14 -3.99
CA GLU A 382 27.37 11.27 -4.63
C GLU A 382 27.31 11.28 -6.18
N ASN A 383 27.32 10.10 -6.79
CA ASN A 383 27.21 9.95 -8.25
C ASN A 383 25.88 9.32 -8.68
N TYR A 384 24.84 9.53 -7.89
CA TYR A 384 23.54 8.96 -8.17
C TYR A 384 22.96 9.45 -9.48
N THR A 385 22.36 8.55 -10.23
CA THR A 385 21.62 8.84 -11.46
C THR A 385 20.19 8.31 -11.31
N PRO A 386 19.16 9.13 -11.50
CA PRO A 386 17.78 8.72 -11.32
C PRO A 386 17.43 7.46 -12.11
N LYS A 387 16.85 6.50 -11.40
CA LYS A 387 16.44 5.21 -11.98
C LYS A 387 15.07 5.32 -12.65
N TYR A 388 14.10 5.88 -11.95
CA TYR A 388 12.70 5.92 -12.37
C TYR A 388 12.31 7.27 -12.97
N PHE A 389 12.50 8.35 -12.22
CA PHE A 389 12.07 9.69 -12.64
C PHE A 389 13.22 10.51 -13.17
N LYS A 390 13.19 10.76 -14.47
CA LYS A 390 14.20 11.58 -15.16
C LYS A 390 13.58 12.88 -15.64
N ARG A 391 14.38 13.96 -15.60
CA ARG A 391 13.92 15.23 -16.17
C ARG A 391 13.73 15.11 -17.67
N LEU A 392 12.57 15.51 -18.18
CA LEU A 392 12.32 15.58 -19.62
C LEU A 392 13.18 16.69 -20.23
N ILE A 393 14.00 16.37 -21.22
CA ILE A 393 14.99 17.30 -21.80
C ILE A 393 14.47 17.94 -23.09
N LYS A 394 13.63 17.24 -23.88
CA LYS A 394 13.17 17.68 -25.22
C LYS A 394 11.68 17.89 -25.31
#